data_eed4bf23528fa6f54a3f2778005bfb95
#
_entry.id   eed4bf23528fa6f54a3f2778005bfb95
#
_cell.length_a   1.000
_cell.length_b   1.000
_cell.length_c   1.000
_cell.angle_alpha   90.00
_cell.angle_beta   90.00
_cell.angle_gamma   90.00
#
_symmetry.space_group_name_H-M   'P 1'
#
loop_
_entity.id
_entity.type
_entity.pdbx_description
1 polymer ?
#
loop_
_entity_poly.entity_id
_entity_poly.type
_entity_poly.pdbx_seq_one_letter_code
_entity_poly.pdbx_strand_id
1 'polypeptide(L)'
;MDEGSLQVNGEARARPRHHQEYRVALREALVQAPQPQPAEDLPFAGGLVGVSGYDVVRLFEKLPRDTEKQTSVPDAAFVAPMSLLVFDHVTRRIALLHAGPEDERQALRAEVMQQLRGPIPSNGHEVSISAAEASFTEAEFAERVEACKEYIASGDIYQIVLSVLFRGKTNVSPFEVYRALRLLNPSPYMFFFDFDDLQVVGSSPEALVKLNHNTASLRPIAGTLPRGETQEQDSANEK
;
A
#
# COMPACT_ATOMS: atom_id res chain seq x y z
N MET A 1 -9.68 -24.93 -0.52
CA MET A 1 -8.59 -24.28 -1.30
C MET A 1 -9.28 -23.45 -2.34
N ASP A 2 -9.28 -22.17 -2.15
CA ASP A 2 -9.82 -21.30 -3.18
C ASP A 2 -8.81 -21.31 -4.33
N GLU A 3 -9.16 -21.98 -5.41
CA GLU A 3 -8.39 -21.98 -6.64
C GLU A 3 -8.56 -20.61 -7.33
N GLY A 4 -8.04 -19.57 -6.67
CA GLY A 4 -8.12 -18.22 -7.17
C GLY A 4 -7.56 -18.15 -8.58
N SER A 5 -8.34 -17.66 -9.52
CA SER A 5 -7.90 -17.34 -10.87
C SER A 5 -7.17 -15.99 -10.89
N LEU A 6 -6.24 -15.81 -11.81
CA LEU A 6 -5.79 -14.49 -12.20
C LEU A 6 -6.88 -13.87 -13.08
N GLN A 7 -7.25 -12.63 -12.80
CA GLN A 7 -8.13 -11.84 -13.68
C GLN A 7 -7.36 -10.65 -14.25
N VAL A 8 -7.47 -10.43 -15.55
CA VAL A 8 -6.90 -9.26 -16.23
C VAL A 8 -7.98 -8.67 -17.12
N ASN A 9 -8.37 -7.42 -16.84
CA ASN A 9 -9.45 -6.72 -17.55
C ASN A 9 -10.77 -7.53 -17.62
N GLY A 10 -11.12 -8.23 -16.54
CA GLY A 10 -12.30 -9.08 -16.45
C GLY A 10 -12.15 -10.48 -17.09
N GLU A 11 -11.06 -10.77 -17.76
CA GLU A 11 -10.77 -12.08 -18.32
C GLU A 11 -10.08 -12.99 -17.32
N ALA A 12 -10.65 -14.17 -17.08
CA ALA A 12 -10.05 -15.17 -16.22
C ALA A 12 -8.88 -15.88 -16.92
N ARG A 13 -7.76 -15.98 -16.25
CA ARG A 13 -6.54 -16.67 -16.70
C ARG A 13 -6.05 -17.65 -15.64
N ALA A 14 -5.15 -18.54 -16.02
CA ALA A 14 -4.52 -19.44 -15.07
C ALA A 14 -3.74 -18.67 -14.01
N ARG A 15 -3.89 -19.06 -12.75
CA ARG A 15 -3.11 -18.49 -11.65
C ARG A 15 -1.62 -18.78 -11.84
N PRO A 16 -0.73 -17.80 -11.68
CA PRO A 16 0.71 -18.03 -11.69
C PRO A 16 1.13 -19.05 -10.62
N ARG A 17 2.00 -19.97 -10.96
CA ARG A 17 2.50 -21.03 -10.07
C ARG A 17 3.85 -20.68 -9.43
N HIS A 18 4.60 -19.78 -10.07
CA HIS A 18 5.92 -19.31 -9.62
C HIS A 18 6.19 -17.89 -10.10
N HIS A 19 7.25 -17.28 -9.56
CA HIS A 19 7.60 -15.89 -9.81
C HIS A 19 7.76 -15.49 -11.28
N GLN A 20 8.23 -16.42 -12.12
CA GLN A 20 8.41 -16.11 -13.55
C GLN A 20 7.06 -15.89 -14.25
N GLU A 21 6.08 -16.78 -14.01
CA GLU A 21 4.72 -16.62 -14.56
C GLU A 21 4.06 -15.36 -14.02
N TYR A 22 4.23 -15.06 -12.74
CA TYR A 22 3.71 -13.81 -12.14
C TYR A 22 4.33 -12.57 -12.79
N ARG A 23 5.64 -12.56 -13.00
CA ARG A 23 6.33 -11.45 -13.69
C ARG A 23 5.88 -11.29 -15.15
N VAL A 24 5.64 -12.41 -15.86
CA VAL A 24 5.10 -12.37 -17.23
C VAL A 24 3.71 -11.73 -17.21
N ALA A 25 2.82 -12.18 -16.33
CA ALA A 25 1.47 -11.64 -16.22
C ALA A 25 1.48 -10.12 -15.92
N LEU A 26 2.34 -9.65 -15.01
CA LEU A 26 2.48 -8.21 -14.73
C LEU A 26 3.02 -7.43 -15.92
N ARG A 27 3.98 -7.99 -16.68
CA ARG A 27 4.51 -7.35 -17.88
C ARG A 27 3.47 -7.25 -18.99
N GLU A 28 2.69 -8.29 -19.21
CA GLU A 28 1.60 -8.28 -20.16
C GLU A 28 0.54 -7.25 -19.81
N ALA A 29 0.16 -7.18 -18.52
CA ALA A 29 -0.77 -6.17 -18.03
C ALA A 29 -0.17 -4.75 -18.20
N LEU A 30 1.11 -4.55 -17.93
CA LEU A 30 1.80 -3.26 -18.09
C LEU A 30 1.84 -2.81 -19.57
N VAL A 31 2.05 -3.74 -20.50
CA VAL A 31 2.03 -3.42 -21.94
C VAL A 31 0.65 -2.95 -22.40
N GLN A 32 -0.41 -3.48 -21.78
CA GLN A 32 -1.81 -3.09 -22.08
C GLN A 32 -2.26 -1.85 -21.29
N ALA A 33 -1.49 -1.44 -20.28
CA ALA A 33 -1.84 -0.28 -19.45
C ALA A 33 -1.84 1.01 -20.27
N PRO A 34 -2.74 1.96 -19.96
CA PRO A 34 -2.71 3.29 -20.55
C PRO A 34 -1.34 3.96 -20.34
N GLN A 35 -0.84 4.63 -21.36
CA GLN A 35 0.48 5.27 -21.35
C GLN A 35 0.31 6.80 -21.53
N PRO A 36 -0.08 7.54 -20.49
CA PRO A 36 -0.10 9.00 -20.56
C PRO A 36 1.34 9.52 -20.74
N GLN A 37 1.51 10.46 -21.65
CA GLN A 37 2.82 11.06 -21.90
C GLN A 37 2.92 12.39 -21.16
N PRO A 38 3.73 12.51 -20.10
CA PRO A 38 3.93 13.77 -19.42
C PRO A 38 4.79 14.70 -20.27
N ALA A 39 4.49 15.98 -20.25
CA ALA A 39 5.34 17.03 -20.86
C ALA A 39 6.58 17.35 -20.01
N GLU A 40 6.59 16.94 -18.74
CA GLU A 40 7.65 17.19 -17.76
C GLU A 40 8.01 15.87 -17.06
N ASP A 41 9.17 15.83 -16.43
CA ASP A 41 9.57 14.71 -15.58
C ASP A 41 8.75 14.71 -14.26
N LEU A 42 7.81 13.78 -14.15
CA LEU A 42 6.94 13.61 -13.02
C LEU A 42 7.35 12.36 -12.22
N PRO A 43 7.12 12.34 -10.90
CA PRO A 43 7.49 11.20 -10.06
C PRO A 43 6.73 9.91 -10.42
N PHE A 44 5.58 10.05 -11.06
CA PHE A 44 4.78 8.95 -11.59
C PHE A 44 3.96 9.42 -12.80
N ALA A 45 4.01 8.66 -13.88
CA ALA A 45 3.37 9.02 -15.15
C ALA A 45 2.48 7.91 -15.72
N GLY A 46 2.16 6.88 -14.97
CA GLY A 46 1.31 5.77 -15.40
C GLY A 46 1.91 4.40 -15.10
N GLY A 47 1.25 3.34 -15.58
CA GLY A 47 1.62 1.96 -15.31
C GLY A 47 0.65 1.26 -14.37
N LEU A 48 1.11 0.30 -13.62
CA LEU A 48 0.30 -0.46 -12.66
C LEU A 48 0.51 0.09 -11.24
N VAL A 49 -0.58 0.37 -10.55
CA VAL A 49 -0.59 0.78 -9.15
C VAL A 49 -1.42 -0.21 -8.36
N GLY A 50 -0.92 -0.68 -7.22
CA GLY A 50 -1.69 -1.66 -6.45
C GLY A 50 -0.97 -2.21 -5.24
N VAL A 51 -1.46 -3.34 -4.79
CA VAL A 51 -0.98 -4.04 -3.60
C VAL A 51 -0.66 -5.49 -3.92
N SER A 52 0.39 -6.00 -3.28
CA SER A 52 0.69 -7.42 -3.20
C SER A 52 0.66 -7.84 -1.74
N GLY A 53 -0.19 -8.79 -1.40
CA GLY A 53 -0.28 -9.37 -0.07
C GLY A 53 0.95 -10.22 0.27
N TYR A 54 1.10 -10.55 1.55
CA TYR A 54 2.22 -11.34 2.04
C TYR A 54 2.36 -12.69 1.32
N ASP A 55 1.26 -13.35 1.03
CA ASP A 55 1.26 -14.69 0.41
C ASP A 55 1.78 -14.74 -1.03
N VAL A 56 1.99 -13.59 -1.68
CA VAL A 56 2.72 -13.52 -2.96
C VAL A 56 4.16 -14.05 -2.82
N VAL A 57 4.75 -13.98 -1.63
CA VAL A 57 6.08 -14.58 -1.34
C VAL A 57 6.14 -16.07 -1.69
N ARG A 58 5.01 -16.80 -1.61
CA ARG A 58 4.94 -18.24 -1.96
C ARG A 58 5.16 -18.54 -3.44
N LEU A 59 5.14 -17.51 -4.29
CA LEU A 59 5.55 -17.61 -5.69
C LEU A 59 7.07 -17.57 -5.85
N PHE A 60 7.79 -17.08 -4.86
CA PHE A 60 9.24 -16.89 -4.84
C PHE A 60 9.94 -17.91 -3.95
N GLU A 61 9.35 -18.24 -2.81
CA GLU A 61 9.94 -19.07 -1.76
C GLU A 61 9.06 -20.29 -1.44
N LYS A 62 9.69 -21.39 -1.07
CA LYS A 62 9.00 -22.58 -0.56
C LYS A 62 8.74 -22.42 0.93
N LEU A 63 7.55 -21.96 1.28
CA LEU A 63 7.11 -21.81 2.66
C LEU A 63 6.11 -22.91 3.04
N PRO A 64 6.09 -23.37 4.31
CA PRO A 64 5.06 -24.26 4.82
C PRO A 64 3.66 -23.66 4.60
N ARG A 65 2.66 -24.53 4.40
CA ARG A 65 1.24 -24.12 4.25
C ARG A 65 0.44 -24.48 5.50
N ASP A 66 1.00 -24.19 6.65
CA ASP A 66 0.45 -24.59 7.94
C ASP A 66 -0.61 -23.62 8.47
N THR A 67 -0.84 -22.51 7.73
CA THR A 67 -1.82 -21.50 8.12
C THR A 67 -2.97 -21.47 7.12
N GLU A 68 -4.19 -21.52 7.64
CA GLU A 68 -5.39 -21.24 6.84
C GLU A 68 -5.48 -19.77 6.47
N LYS A 69 -5.90 -19.50 5.23
CA LYS A 69 -6.15 -18.13 4.78
C LYS A 69 -7.33 -17.56 5.58
N GLN A 70 -7.06 -16.57 6.41
CA GLN A 70 -8.05 -15.98 7.31
C GLN A 70 -8.96 -14.93 6.65
N THR A 71 -8.67 -14.55 5.41
CA THR A 71 -9.40 -13.51 4.68
C THR A 71 -9.67 -13.95 3.25
N SER A 72 -10.77 -13.45 2.68
CA SER A 72 -11.12 -13.68 1.27
C SER A 72 -10.49 -12.66 0.31
N VAL A 73 -9.55 -11.83 0.79
CA VAL A 73 -8.90 -10.83 -0.06
C VAL A 73 -8.00 -11.48 -1.12
N PRO A 74 -7.87 -10.89 -2.31
CA PRO A 74 -6.95 -11.39 -3.33
C PRO A 74 -5.49 -11.32 -2.87
N ASP A 75 -4.64 -12.20 -3.39
CA ASP A 75 -3.21 -12.18 -3.09
C ASP A 75 -2.51 -10.93 -3.66
N ALA A 76 -3.03 -10.38 -4.76
CA ALA A 76 -2.59 -9.11 -5.33
C ALA A 76 -3.73 -8.46 -6.11
N ALA A 77 -3.76 -7.13 -6.12
CA ALA A 77 -4.70 -6.33 -6.90
C ALA A 77 -3.99 -5.10 -7.47
N PHE A 78 -4.19 -4.82 -8.76
CA PHE A 78 -3.59 -3.70 -9.47
C PHE A 78 -4.61 -3.01 -10.35
N VAL A 79 -4.44 -1.70 -10.51
CA VAL A 79 -5.17 -0.88 -11.48
C VAL A 79 -4.17 -0.21 -12.42
N ALA A 80 -4.60 0.03 -13.66
CA ALA A 80 -3.87 0.81 -14.63
C ALA A 80 -4.67 2.11 -14.89
N PRO A 81 -4.31 3.24 -14.27
CA PRO A 81 -5.10 4.46 -14.38
C PRO A 81 -5.01 5.06 -15.78
N MET A 82 -6.17 5.39 -16.38
CA MET A 82 -6.29 6.14 -17.62
C MET A 82 -5.92 7.62 -17.39
N SER A 83 -6.21 8.13 -16.20
CA SER A 83 -5.97 9.53 -15.83
C SER A 83 -5.27 9.61 -14.48
N LEU A 84 -4.39 10.59 -14.36
CA LEU A 84 -3.64 10.86 -13.14
C LEU A 84 -3.72 12.35 -12.79
N LEU A 85 -3.95 12.61 -11.52
CA LEU A 85 -3.83 13.95 -10.95
C LEU A 85 -2.65 13.95 -9.98
N VAL A 86 -1.56 14.60 -10.35
CA VAL A 86 -0.32 14.64 -9.57
C VAL A 86 -0.20 15.98 -8.87
N PHE A 87 -0.15 15.96 -7.54
CA PHE A 87 0.07 17.13 -6.70
C PHE A 87 1.54 17.20 -6.29
N ASP A 88 2.27 18.15 -6.85
CA ASP A 88 3.65 18.42 -6.44
C ASP A 88 3.66 19.50 -5.35
N HIS A 89 3.90 19.07 -4.12
CA HIS A 89 3.92 19.97 -2.96
C HIS A 89 5.18 20.84 -2.91
N VAL A 90 6.26 20.48 -3.60
CA VAL A 90 7.49 21.26 -3.65
C VAL A 90 7.32 22.44 -4.58
N THR A 91 6.85 22.20 -5.80
CA THR A 91 6.63 23.27 -6.79
C THR A 91 5.25 23.90 -6.67
N ARG A 92 4.35 23.34 -5.84
CA ARG A 92 2.95 23.74 -5.68
C ARG A 92 2.15 23.72 -6.99
N ARG A 93 2.44 22.71 -7.82
CA ARG A 93 1.77 22.49 -9.10
C ARG A 93 0.87 21.27 -9.03
N ILE A 94 -0.15 21.29 -9.88
CA ILE A 94 -1.03 20.14 -10.11
C ILE A 94 -0.91 19.80 -11.60
N ALA A 95 -0.54 18.57 -11.91
CA ALA A 95 -0.50 18.05 -13.27
C ALA A 95 -1.64 17.05 -13.47
N LEU A 96 -2.40 17.23 -14.56
CA LEU A 96 -3.40 16.28 -15.03
C LEU A 96 -2.85 15.58 -16.28
N LEU A 97 -2.66 14.27 -16.17
CA LEU A 97 -2.32 13.41 -17.28
C LEU A 97 -3.54 12.58 -17.68
N HIS A 98 -3.67 12.32 -18.96
CA HIS A 98 -4.74 11.50 -19.52
C HIS A 98 -4.23 10.75 -20.74
N ALA A 99 -4.48 9.45 -20.82
CA ALA A 99 -4.04 8.61 -21.95
C ALA A 99 -5.06 8.52 -23.08
N GLY A 100 -6.14 9.29 -23.02
CA GLY A 100 -7.17 9.42 -24.07
C GLY A 100 -6.99 10.66 -24.94
N PRO A 101 -8.00 10.98 -25.77
CA PRO A 101 -8.03 12.16 -26.64
C PRO A 101 -7.95 13.48 -25.87
N GLU A 102 -7.52 14.52 -26.54
CA GLU A 102 -7.31 15.86 -25.94
C GLU A 102 -8.62 16.50 -25.46
N ASP A 103 -9.71 16.29 -26.17
CA ASP A 103 -11.05 16.78 -25.79
C ASP A 103 -11.54 16.13 -24.48
N GLU A 104 -11.32 14.84 -24.29
CA GLU A 104 -11.60 14.14 -23.03
C GLU A 104 -10.73 14.71 -21.90
N ARG A 105 -9.44 14.94 -22.12
CA ARG A 105 -8.54 15.54 -21.14
C ARG A 105 -9.00 16.96 -20.75
N GLN A 106 -9.47 17.76 -21.70
CA GLN A 106 -9.98 19.11 -21.43
C GLN A 106 -11.28 19.07 -20.63
N ALA A 107 -12.20 18.16 -20.95
CA ALA A 107 -13.43 17.95 -20.19
C ALA A 107 -13.11 17.54 -18.74
N LEU A 108 -12.23 16.57 -18.55
CA LEU A 108 -11.77 16.13 -17.24
C LEU A 108 -11.09 17.26 -16.44
N ARG A 109 -10.28 18.09 -17.13
CA ARG A 109 -9.67 19.26 -16.51
C ARG A 109 -10.71 20.25 -15.98
N ALA A 110 -11.76 20.51 -16.76
CA ALA A 110 -12.83 21.41 -16.33
C ALA A 110 -13.56 20.87 -15.09
N GLU A 111 -13.86 19.57 -15.07
CA GLU A 111 -14.47 18.88 -13.94
C GLU A 111 -13.58 18.98 -12.70
N VAL A 112 -12.31 18.60 -12.78
CA VAL A 112 -11.34 18.67 -11.67
C VAL A 112 -11.24 20.10 -11.12
N MET A 113 -11.18 21.12 -12.00
CA MET A 113 -11.13 22.51 -11.57
C MET A 113 -12.41 22.95 -10.85
N GLN A 114 -13.56 22.45 -11.26
CA GLN A 114 -14.83 22.69 -10.59
C GLN A 114 -14.85 22.05 -9.20
N GLN A 115 -14.44 20.78 -9.10
CA GLN A 115 -14.39 20.05 -7.83
C GLN A 115 -13.41 20.68 -6.83
N LEU A 116 -12.22 21.07 -7.27
CA LEU A 116 -11.21 21.73 -6.41
C LEU A 116 -11.66 23.09 -5.87
N ARG A 117 -12.63 23.76 -6.52
CA ARG A 117 -13.22 25.03 -6.08
C ARG A 117 -14.51 24.84 -5.28
N GLY A 118 -15.06 23.63 -5.31
CA GLY A 118 -16.31 23.30 -4.63
C GLY A 118 -16.15 23.15 -3.12
N PRO A 119 -17.28 23.06 -2.41
CA PRO A 119 -17.26 22.77 -0.98
C PRO A 119 -16.72 21.36 -0.73
N ILE A 120 -16.03 21.19 0.39
CA ILE A 120 -15.62 19.85 0.85
C ILE A 120 -16.88 19.13 1.34
N PRO A 121 -17.21 17.95 0.80
CA PRO A 121 -18.33 17.17 1.30
C PRO A 121 -18.16 16.86 2.78
N SER A 122 -19.17 17.12 3.58
CA SER A 122 -19.19 16.71 4.99
C SER A 122 -20.21 15.58 5.14
N ASN A 123 -19.76 14.41 5.57
CA ASN A 123 -20.62 13.29 5.88
C ASN A 123 -21.01 13.38 7.35
N GLY A 124 -22.16 13.98 7.62
CA GLY A 124 -22.73 14.13 8.99
C GLY A 124 -23.47 12.86 9.45
N HIS A 125 -22.84 11.68 9.35
CA HIS A 125 -23.44 10.45 9.84
C HIS A 125 -22.99 10.14 11.27
N GLU A 126 -23.89 9.56 12.05
CA GLU A 126 -23.55 8.99 13.35
C GLU A 126 -22.52 7.86 13.14
N VAL A 127 -21.38 7.96 13.81
CA VAL A 127 -20.29 7.00 13.70
C VAL A 127 -20.54 5.81 14.63
N SER A 128 -20.51 4.61 14.08
CA SER A 128 -20.59 3.35 14.81
C SER A 128 -19.31 2.54 14.56
N ILE A 129 -18.66 2.13 15.65
CA ILE A 129 -17.45 1.30 15.61
C ILE A 129 -17.63 0.20 16.65
N SER A 130 -17.52 -1.08 16.23
CA SER A 130 -17.48 -2.19 17.17
C SER A 130 -16.14 -2.26 17.91
N ALA A 131 -16.10 -2.96 19.04
CA ALA A 131 -14.83 -3.35 19.65
C ALA A 131 -14.00 -4.15 18.62
N ALA A 132 -12.68 -3.88 18.62
CA ALA A 132 -11.76 -4.62 17.77
C ALA A 132 -11.35 -5.93 18.47
N GLU A 133 -11.39 -7.03 17.74
CA GLU A 133 -10.96 -8.35 18.19
C GLU A 133 -9.56 -8.62 17.65
N ALA A 134 -8.59 -8.86 18.52
CA ALA A 134 -7.23 -9.20 18.14
C ALA A 134 -7.11 -10.70 17.81
N SER A 135 -6.24 -11.05 16.86
CA SER A 135 -5.95 -12.45 16.48
C SER A 135 -5.19 -13.24 17.55
N PHE A 136 -4.59 -12.55 18.53
CA PHE A 136 -3.88 -13.10 19.67
C PHE A 136 -4.22 -12.32 20.92
N THR A 137 -4.19 -12.98 22.07
CA THR A 137 -4.16 -12.32 23.37
C THR A 137 -2.80 -11.67 23.60
N GLU A 138 -2.71 -10.75 24.54
CA GLU A 138 -1.45 -10.11 24.94
C GLU A 138 -0.42 -11.15 25.41
N ALA A 139 -0.84 -12.15 26.19
CA ALA A 139 0.03 -13.23 26.67
C ALA A 139 0.60 -14.08 25.53
N GLU A 140 -0.25 -14.52 24.57
CA GLU A 140 0.19 -15.27 23.40
C GLU A 140 1.14 -14.47 22.51
N PHE A 141 0.92 -13.14 22.39
CA PHE A 141 1.83 -12.28 21.65
C PHE A 141 3.18 -12.16 22.35
N ALA A 142 3.20 -12.00 23.69
CA ALA A 142 4.42 -11.95 24.48
C ALA A 142 5.25 -13.24 24.37
N GLU A 143 4.62 -14.41 24.42
CA GLU A 143 5.30 -15.70 24.22
C GLU A 143 5.99 -15.78 22.84
N ARG A 144 5.30 -15.30 21.78
CA ARG A 144 5.88 -15.26 20.43
C ARG A 144 7.06 -14.30 20.33
N VAL A 145 7.02 -13.17 21.04
CA VAL A 145 8.14 -12.23 21.12
C VAL A 145 9.35 -12.89 21.76
N GLU A 146 9.18 -13.62 22.87
CA GLU A 146 10.29 -14.33 23.50
C GLU A 146 10.88 -15.42 22.60
N ALA A 147 10.04 -16.20 21.91
CA ALA A 147 10.53 -17.18 20.92
C ALA A 147 11.34 -16.50 19.79
N CYS A 148 10.90 -15.33 19.32
CA CYS A 148 11.65 -14.56 18.33
C CYS A 148 13.01 -14.10 18.82
N LYS A 149 13.11 -13.68 20.10
CA LYS A 149 14.38 -13.31 20.72
C LYS A 149 15.34 -14.51 20.81
N GLU A 150 14.83 -15.70 21.06
CA GLU A 150 15.63 -16.93 21.06
C GLU A 150 16.22 -17.22 19.66
N TYR A 151 15.44 -17.07 18.59
CA TYR A 151 15.95 -17.22 17.22
C TYR A 151 17.02 -16.18 16.86
N ILE A 152 16.91 -14.95 17.38
CA ILE A 152 17.95 -13.92 17.20
C ILE A 152 19.20 -14.30 18.01
N ALA A 153 19.04 -14.74 19.25
CA ALA A 153 20.16 -15.12 20.11
C ALA A 153 20.92 -16.35 19.60
N SER A 154 20.22 -17.32 18.99
CA SER A 154 20.84 -18.49 18.36
C SER A 154 21.54 -18.16 17.02
N GLY A 155 21.27 -16.99 16.43
CA GLY A 155 21.85 -16.59 15.17
C GLY A 155 21.10 -17.11 13.94
N ASP A 156 19.88 -17.65 14.11
CA ASP A 156 19.03 -18.12 12.99
C ASP A 156 18.51 -16.95 12.15
N ILE A 157 18.24 -15.82 12.80
CA ILE A 157 17.77 -14.59 12.17
C ILE A 157 18.42 -13.38 12.89
N TYR A 158 18.47 -12.25 12.22
CA TYR A 158 18.91 -10.98 12.83
C TYR A 158 17.76 -9.99 13.05
N GLN A 159 16.61 -10.19 12.39
CA GLN A 159 15.42 -9.38 12.52
C GLN A 159 14.18 -10.21 12.18
N ILE A 160 13.08 -9.95 12.89
CA ILE A 160 11.76 -10.51 12.59
C ILE A 160 10.68 -9.50 12.93
N VAL A 161 9.61 -9.46 12.13
CA VAL A 161 8.43 -8.64 12.37
C VAL A 161 7.26 -9.56 12.69
N LEU A 162 6.69 -9.40 13.89
CA LEU A 162 5.42 -10.02 14.27
C LEU A 162 4.28 -9.09 13.89
N SER A 163 3.21 -9.67 13.34
CA SER A 163 1.99 -8.93 13.04
C SER A 163 0.81 -9.45 13.86
N VAL A 164 -0.10 -8.55 14.21
CA VAL A 164 -1.37 -8.83 14.86
C VAL A 164 -2.49 -8.32 13.97
N LEU A 165 -3.50 -9.16 13.75
CA LEU A 165 -4.69 -8.78 13.02
C LEU A 165 -5.77 -8.35 14.01
N PHE A 166 -6.30 -7.14 13.83
CA PHE A 166 -7.49 -6.66 14.53
C PHE A 166 -8.69 -6.67 13.58
N ARG A 167 -9.82 -7.17 14.03
CA ARG A 167 -11.08 -7.21 13.27
C ARG A 167 -12.15 -6.43 13.99
N GLY A 168 -12.93 -5.69 13.23
CA GLY A 168 -14.06 -4.92 13.75
C GLY A 168 -15.02 -4.54 12.64
N LYS A 169 -16.16 -3.98 13.01
CA LYS A 169 -17.16 -3.46 12.08
C LYS A 169 -17.35 -1.97 12.32
N THR A 170 -17.48 -1.23 11.25
CA THR A 170 -17.76 0.20 11.29
C THR A 170 -18.62 0.62 10.11
N ASN A 171 -19.36 1.72 10.26
CA ASN A 171 -20.07 2.41 9.19
C ASN A 171 -19.30 3.62 8.66
N VAL A 172 -18.07 3.86 9.17
CA VAL A 172 -17.19 4.92 8.68
C VAL A 172 -16.70 4.54 7.29
N SER A 173 -16.76 5.49 6.34
CA SER A 173 -16.23 5.23 5.01
C SER A 173 -14.69 5.00 5.08
N PRO A 174 -14.14 4.08 4.29
CA PRO A 174 -12.69 3.81 4.29
C PRO A 174 -11.85 5.05 3.98
N PHE A 175 -12.37 5.98 3.19
CA PHE A 175 -11.69 7.24 2.90
C PHE A 175 -11.60 8.16 4.13
N GLU A 176 -12.63 8.20 4.98
CA GLU A 176 -12.57 8.93 6.25
C GLU A 176 -11.57 8.29 7.23
N VAL A 177 -11.44 6.95 7.22
CA VAL A 177 -10.38 6.25 7.96
C VAL A 177 -8.99 6.70 7.47
N TYR A 178 -8.79 6.78 6.15
CA TYR A 178 -7.55 7.30 5.57
C TYR A 178 -7.27 8.74 6.00
N ARG A 179 -8.29 9.61 5.98
CA ARG A 179 -8.15 11.01 6.42
C ARG A 179 -7.77 11.10 7.90
N ALA A 180 -8.39 10.30 8.76
CA ALA A 180 -8.03 10.22 10.17
C ALA A 180 -6.59 9.72 10.37
N LEU A 181 -6.19 8.67 9.63
CA LEU A 181 -4.86 8.10 9.70
C LEU A 181 -3.77 9.12 9.33
N ARG A 182 -4.03 9.99 8.35
CA ARG A 182 -3.13 11.09 7.97
C ARG A 182 -2.87 12.09 9.11
N LEU A 183 -3.83 12.25 10.02
CA LEU A 183 -3.70 13.15 11.17
C LEU A 183 -3.04 12.47 12.36
N LEU A 184 -3.38 11.20 12.59
CA LEU A 184 -2.94 10.44 13.75
C LEU A 184 -1.54 9.84 13.58
N ASN A 185 -1.24 9.34 12.41
CA ASN A 185 0.02 8.65 12.12
C ASN A 185 0.51 8.96 10.70
N PRO A 186 0.91 10.22 10.41
CA PRO A 186 1.43 10.58 9.10
C PRO A 186 2.74 9.85 8.81
N SER A 187 2.84 9.30 7.62
CA SER A 187 4.02 8.59 7.14
C SER A 187 4.37 9.03 5.73
N PRO A 188 5.62 8.84 5.26
CA PRO A 188 6.04 9.23 3.92
C PRO A 188 5.30 8.49 2.80
N TYR A 189 4.80 7.28 3.07
CA TYR A 189 4.15 6.40 2.09
C TYR A 189 2.75 6.04 2.55
N MET A 190 1.85 7.02 2.46
CA MET A 190 0.43 6.81 2.72
C MET A 190 -0.32 6.49 1.44
N PHE A 191 -1.26 5.56 1.53
CA PHE A 191 -2.05 5.16 0.38
C PHE A 191 -3.51 4.86 0.75
N PHE A 192 -4.37 5.04 -0.24
CA PHE A 192 -5.75 4.61 -0.26
C PHE A 192 -6.01 3.99 -1.64
N PHE A 193 -6.30 2.71 -1.68
CA PHE A 193 -6.71 2.01 -2.90
C PHE A 193 -8.17 1.64 -2.79
N ASP A 194 -8.91 1.90 -3.85
CA ASP A 194 -10.29 1.47 -4.03
C ASP A 194 -10.37 0.50 -5.22
N PHE A 195 -10.67 -0.75 -4.91
CA PHE A 195 -10.82 -1.83 -5.88
C PHE A 195 -12.28 -2.33 -5.88
N ASP A 196 -13.25 -1.42 -5.79
CA ASP A 196 -14.67 -1.67 -5.67
C ASP A 196 -15.03 -2.42 -4.37
N ASP A 197 -14.92 -3.76 -4.37
CA ASP A 197 -15.28 -4.59 -3.21
C ASP A 197 -14.19 -4.62 -2.12
N LEU A 198 -13.00 -4.10 -2.40
CA LEU A 198 -11.86 -4.08 -1.50
C LEU A 198 -11.24 -2.69 -1.44
N GLN A 199 -11.28 -2.05 -0.28
CA GLN A 199 -10.52 -0.83 -0.03
C GLN A 199 -9.31 -1.14 0.86
N VAL A 200 -8.14 -0.62 0.47
CA VAL A 200 -6.91 -0.78 1.23
C VAL A 200 -6.37 0.58 1.65
N VAL A 201 -6.22 0.76 2.95
CA VAL A 201 -5.71 1.98 3.57
C VAL A 201 -4.41 1.68 4.28
N GLY A 202 -3.40 2.51 4.09
CA GLY A 202 -2.13 2.29 4.77
C GLY A 202 -1.32 3.55 5.04
N SER A 203 -0.44 3.41 6.03
CA SER A 203 0.55 4.39 6.43
C SER A 203 1.86 3.67 6.67
N SER A 204 2.76 3.69 5.68
CA SER A 204 4.04 2.99 5.74
C SER A 204 5.19 3.96 5.95
N PRO A 205 6.09 3.69 6.91
CA PRO A 205 7.26 4.53 7.15
C PRO A 205 8.39 4.31 6.13
N GLU A 206 8.40 3.15 5.45
CA GLU A 206 9.57 2.67 4.71
C GLU A 206 9.22 2.21 3.30
N ALA A 207 10.06 2.58 2.33
CA ALA A 207 10.00 2.05 0.98
C ALA A 207 10.81 0.76 0.89
N LEU A 208 10.22 -0.30 0.34
CA LEU A 208 10.93 -1.56 0.08
C LEU A 208 12.09 -1.34 -0.88
N VAL A 209 11.82 -0.77 -2.03
CA VAL A 209 12.82 -0.38 -3.04
C VAL A 209 12.23 0.70 -3.96
N LYS A 210 13.05 1.66 -4.33
CA LYS A 210 12.72 2.66 -5.36
C LYS A 210 13.70 2.49 -6.52
N LEU A 211 13.16 2.28 -7.71
CA LEU A 211 13.92 2.29 -8.95
C LEU A 211 13.61 3.58 -9.72
N ASN A 212 14.64 4.35 -10.02
CA ASN A 212 14.53 5.54 -10.88
C ASN A 212 15.56 5.42 -12.01
N HIS A 213 15.08 5.32 -13.25
CA HIS A 213 15.89 4.93 -14.40
C HIS A 213 16.67 3.64 -14.11
N ASN A 214 17.99 3.71 -14.03
CA ASN A 214 18.87 2.56 -13.75
C ASN A 214 19.42 2.55 -12.31
N THR A 215 18.91 3.42 -11.44
CA THR A 215 19.38 3.53 -10.05
C THR A 215 18.32 2.97 -9.10
N ALA A 216 18.63 1.85 -8.45
CA ALA A 216 17.87 1.31 -7.36
C ALA A 216 18.34 1.92 -6.03
N SER A 217 17.39 2.36 -5.21
CA SER A 217 17.69 2.92 -3.88
C SER A 217 16.84 2.25 -2.82
N LEU A 218 17.46 2.02 -1.67
CA LEU A 218 16.88 1.51 -0.45
C LEU A 218 17.19 2.50 0.66
N ARG A 219 16.27 2.64 1.60
CA ARG A 219 16.48 3.45 2.80
C ARG A 219 15.99 2.67 4.02
N PRO A 220 16.78 1.69 4.48
CA PRO A 220 16.39 0.86 5.61
C PRO A 220 16.32 1.67 6.90
N ILE A 221 15.33 1.34 7.74
CA ILE A 221 15.20 1.86 9.10
C ILE A 221 15.76 0.79 10.03
N ALA A 222 16.86 1.11 10.74
CA ALA A 222 17.57 0.14 11.57
C ALA A 222 16.90 -0.09 12.94
N GLY A 223 16.24 0.94 13.49
CA GLY A 223 15.59 0.86 14.80
C GLY A 223 14.86 2.14 15.15
N THR A 224 14.12 2.11 16.26
CA THR A 224 13.41 3.26 16.82
C THR A 224 13.88 3.48 18.25
N LEU A 225 14.36 4.68 18.54
CA LEU A 225 14.76 5.11 19.86
C LEU A 225 13.82 6.24 20.34
N PRO A 226 13.58 6.34 21.63
CA PRO A 226 12.83 7.47 22.18
C PRO A 226 13.57 8.78 21.91
N ARG A 227 12.82 9.83 21.60
CA ARG A 227 13.39 11.18 21.47
C ARG A 227 13.91 11.67 22.82
N GLY A 228 15.06 12.35 22.79
CA GLY A 228 15.58 13.03 23.96
C GLY A 228 14.75 14.26 24.31
N GLU A 229 14.69 14.61 25.62
CA GLU A 229 14.05 15.88 26.05
C GLU A 229 14.88 17.10 25.65
N THR A 230 16.19 16.91 25.46
CA THR A 230 17.13 17.91 24.96
C THR A 230 17.85 17.42 23.72
N GLN A 231 18.44 18.32 22.95
CA GLN A 231 19.22 17.96 21.76
C GLN A 231 20.44 17.11 22.11
N GLU A 232 21.04 17.32 23.28
CA GLU A 232 22.18 16.53 23.75
C GLU A 232 21.77 15.08 24.07
N GLN A 233 20.61 14.89 24.72
CA GLN A 233 20.04 13.57 24.98
C GLN A 233 19.63 12.87 23.67
N ASP A 234 19.02 13.59 22.74
CA ASP A 234 18.64 13.03 21.44
C ASP A 234 19.90 12.54 20.68
N SER A 235 20.97 13.34 20.65
CA SER A 235 22.26 12.95 20.07
C SER A 235 22.97 11.81 20.82
N ALA A 236 22.74 11.66 22.10
CA ALA A 236 23.25 10.52 22.89
C ALA A 236 22.49 9.24 22.61
N ASN A 237 21.16 9.32 22.42
CA ASN A 237 20.32 8.17 22.06
C ASN A 237 20.60 7.68 20.62
N GLU A 238 21.10 8.54 19.74
CA GLU A 238 21.43 8.20 18.34
C GLU A 238 22.72 7.39 18.19
N LYS A 239 23.58 7.39 19.20
CA LYS A 239 24.88 6.67 19.23
C LYS A 239 24.76 5.26 19.79
#